data_9d4cca4ba7482914ff7a706ddac47f5d
#
_entry.id   9d4cca4ba7482914ff7a706ddac47f5d
#
_cell.length_a   1.000
_cell.length_b   1.000
_cell.length_c   1.000
_cell.angle_alpha   90.00
_cell.angle_beta   90.00
_cell.angle_gamma   90.00
#
_symmetry.space_group_name_H-M   'P 1'
#
loop_
_entity.id
_entity.type
_entity.pdbx_description
1 polymer ?
#
loop_
_entity_poly.entity_id
_entity_poly.type
_entity_poly.pdbx_seq_one_letter_code
_entity_poly.pdbx_strand_id
1 'polypeptide(L)'
;MKRTSIEARRWLFPGALAAVLVAGALWYGLAGTAQTNAEISASMPPSSAAPAKSPTPASEHSAKAVPEEPSSGQEQSRTPDSLGPTPFAASLSGTQIDGALTADDNGELVINLRVRDFFDYFLSTVGEVTPETAIQQIETMARNHLPEPASTQALALLDEYLAYKQASLQVLQTRLDPARTEDPGYQLTALGDALAQLKQLRASTFSPDAHRAFFGLEEAYSEYTLATLAIQQRTDLSEQGKQALVQWHRNQLPEELRTTEKHLHASSRQQQARTAAIESASSPEAAGRQLEELGVDPDGVESVVKYLKQRKRFDQRFDAFRDAMEREESSGLTEADIQEQQEALLEQHFPDEQDRTWARLKMLGNG
;
A
#
# COMPACT_ATOMS: atom_id res chain seq x y z
N MET A 1 24.39 -38.74 -30.04
CA MET A 1 24.96 -38.18 -28.81
C MET A 1 25.66 -36.87 -29.16
N LYS A 2 25.03 -35.75 -28.96
CA LYS A 2 25.65 -34.40 -28.89
C LYS A 2 24.89 -33.63 -27.80
N ARG A 3 25.55 -33.49 -26.66
CA ARG A 3 25.10 -32.57 -25.57
C ARG A 3 25.39 -31.16 -26.04
N THR A 4 24.36 -30.36 -26.25
CA THR A 4 24.48 -28.92 -26.39
C THR A 4 24.55 -28.32 -24.98
N SER A 5 25.69 -27.75 -24.66
CA SER A 5 25.96 -26.99 -23.45
C SER A 5 25.04 -25.74 -23.46
N ILE A 6 24.19 -25.64 -22.46
CA ILE A 6 23.42 -24.43 -22.18
C ILE A 6 24.39 -23.42 -21.58
N GLU A 7 24.70 -22.38 -22.34
CA GLU A 7 25.46 -21.23 -21.84
C GLU A 7 24.68 -20.54 -20.73
N ALA A 8 25.32 -20.45 -19.57
CA ALA A 8 24.84 -19.71 -18.40
C ALA A 8 24.68 -18.22 -18.77
N ARG A 9 23.49 -17.85 -19.21
CA ARG A 9 23.10 -16.45 -19.47
C ARG A 9 22.94 -15.73 -18.13
N ARG A 10 23.78 -14.73 -17.87
CA ARG A 10 23.78 -13.88 -16.67
C ARG A 10 22.40 -13.25 -16.48
N TRP A 11 21.64 -13.75 -15.50
CA TRP A 11 20.36 -13.22 -15.08
C TRP A 11 20.62 -12.05 -14.12
N LEU A 12 20.51 -10.83 -14.63
CA LEU A 12 20.37 -9.65 -13.81
C LEU A 12 18.87 -9.43 -13.60
N PHE A 13 18.33 -9.92 -12.49
CA PHE A 13 17.00 -9.55 -12.03
C PHE A 13 17.10 -8.25 -11.21
N PRO A 14 16.63 -7.11 -11.68
CA PRO A 14 16.19 -6.06 -10.78
C PRO A 14 14.84 -6.53 -10.21
N GLY A 15 14.85 -6.73 -8.90
CA GLY A 15 13.84 -7.44 -8.15
C GLY A 15 12.38 -7.06 -8.40
N ALA A 16 11.52 -7.73 -7.70
CA ALA A 16 10.06 -7.71 -7.52
C ALA A 16 9.27 -6.37 -7.67
N LEU A 17 9.89 -5.33 -8.18
CA LEU A 17 9.35 -3.97 -8.39
C LEU A 17 8.47 -3.82 -9.64
N ALA A 18 8.51 -4.77 -10.59
CA ALA A 18 7.88 -4.55 -11.88
C ALA A 18 6.35 -4.75 -11.89
N ALA A 19 5.81 -5.66 -11.07
CA ALA A 19 4.34 -5.81 -10.93
C ALA A 19 3.71 -4.71 -10.06
N VAL A 20 4.52 -4.15 -9.13
CA VAL A 20 4.12 -3.03 -8.26
C VAL A 20 4.15 -1.69 -9.00
N LEU A 21 4.91 -1.54 -10.10
CA LEU A 21 5.06 -0.23 -10.76
C LEU A 21 3.84 0.20 -11.58
N VAL A 22 3.02 -0.70 -12.13
CA VAL A 22 1.75 -0.27 -12.75
C VAL A 22 0.73 0.09 -11.67
N ALA A 23 0.63 -0.67 -10.59
CA ALA A 23 -0.18 -0.32 -9.42
C ALA A 23 0.45 0.82 -8.60
N GLY A 24 1.78 0.87 -8.47
CA GLY A 24 2.52 1.88 -7.71
C GLY A 24 2.64 3.23 -8.42
N ALA A 25 2.78 3.27 -9.74
CA ALA A 25 2.73 4.53 -10.52
C ALA A 25 1.31 5.12 -10.49
N LEU A 26 0.28 4.29 -10.50
CA LEU A 26 -1.11 4.72 -10.29
C LEU A 26 -1.33 5.22 -8.85
N TRP A 27 -0.69 4.60 -7.85
CA TRP A 27 -0.74 5.04 -6.45
C TRP A 27 0.01 6.36 -6.24
N TYR A 28 1.18 6.55 -6.85
CA TYR A 28 1.98 7.79 -6.73
C TYR A 28 1.35 8.97 -7.47
N GLY A 29 0.69 8.74 -8.61
CA GLY A 29 -0.06 9.77 -9.34
C GLY A 29 -1.29 10.27 -8.57
N LEU A 30 -1.96 9.41 -7.80
CA LEU A 30 -3.07 9.78 -6.91
C LEU A 30 -2.59 10.44 -5.61
N ALA A 31 -1.40 10.13 -5.12
CA ALA A 31 -0.81 10.76 -3.94
C ALA A 31 -0.34 12.21 -4.23
N GLY A 32 -0.01 12.54 -5.48
CA GLY A 32 0.41 13.89 -5.87
C GLY A 32 -0.66 14.98 -5.71
N THR A 33 -1.94 14.61 -5.73
CA THR A 33 -3.05 15.55 -5.44
C THR A 33 -3.41 15.61 -3.95
N ALA A 34 -2.88 14.69 -3.14
CA ALA A 34 -3.04 14.66 -1.68
C ALA A 34 -1.89 15.37 -0.93
N GLN A 35 -0.84 15.77 -1.63
CA GLN A 35 0.35 16.38 -1.01
C GLN A 35 0.12 17.81 -0.46
N THR A 36 -0.95 18.48 -0.83
CA THR A 36 -1.34 19.76 -0.18
C THR A 36 -1.93 19.56 1.23
N ASN A 37 -2.29 18.32 1.62
CA ASN A 37 -2.82 18.03 2.95
C ASN A 37 -1.86 17.20 3.84
N ALA A 38 -0.71 16.74 3.31
CA ALA A 38 0.25 15.93 4.06
C ALA A 38 1.19 16.76 4.97
N GLU A 39 1.31 18.07 4.75
CA GLU A 39 2.10 18.96 5.63
C GLU A 39 1.47 19.12 7.02
N ILE A 40 0.16 18.86 7.16
CA ILE A 40 -0.51 18.93 8.48
C ILE A 40 -0.27 17.67 9.32
N SER A 41 0.04 16.52 8.70
CA SER A 41 0.26 15.25 9.41
C SER A 41 1.70 15.05 9.90
N ALA A 42 2.68 15.80 9.40
CA ALA A 42 4.08 15.70 9.79
C ALA A 42 4.42 16.42 11.11
N SER A 43 3.44 17.09 11.74
CA SER A 43 3.64 17.89 12.96
C SER A 43 3.21 17.19 14.27
N MET A 44 3.08 15.87 14.30
CA MET A 44 2.82 15.17 15.56
C MET A 44 4.12 14.66 16.19
N PRO A 45 4.43 15.03 17.43
CA PRO A 45 5.55 14.43 18.17
C PRO A 45 5.23 12.96 18.47
N PRO A 46 6.23 12.06 18.48
CA PRO A 46 6.02 10.69 18.91
C PRO A 46 5.61 10.68 20.40
N SER A 47 4.38 10.26 20.66
CA SER A 47 3.93 9.99 22.02
C SER A 47 4.70 8.80 22.56
N SER A 48 5.58 9.06 23.55
CA SER A 48 6.24 8.03 24.34
C SER A 48 5.19 7.37 25.22
N ALA A 49 4.56 6.31 24.72
CA ALA A 49 3.75 5.40 25.52
C ALA A 49 4.52 4.11 25.74
N ALA A 50 4.82 3.82 27.00
CA ALA A 50 5.35 2.53 27.45
C ALA A 50 4.36 1.40 27.10
N PRO A 51 4.85 0.15 26.89
CA PRO A 51 4.01 -0.95 26.44
C PRO A 51 3.01 -1.35 27.53
N ALA A 52 1.73 -1.11 27.27
CA ALA A 52 0.64 -1.63 28.11
C ALA A 52 0.51 -3.15 27.86
N LYS A 53 0.62 -3.92 28.92
CA LYS A 53 0.37 -5.37 28.94
C LYS A 53 -1.10 -5.63 28.66
N SER A 54 -1.39 -6.35 27.60
CA SER A 54 -2.72 -6.89 27.30
C SER A 54 -3.11 -7.94 28.32
N PRO A 55 -4.33 -7.95 28.85
CA PRO A 55 -4.82 -9.05 29.68
C PRO A 55 -5.31 -10.18 28.77
N THR A 56 -4.78 -11.37 29.01
CA THR A 56 -5.26 -12.66 28.48
C THR A 56 -6.58 -13.00 29.16
N PRO A 57 -7.64 -13.32 28.44
CA PRO A 57 -8.76 -14.01 29.06
C PRO A 57 -8.50 -15.53 29.03
N ALA A 58 -8.34 -16.10 30.21
CA ALA A 58 -8.42 -17.52 30.42
C ALA A 58 -9.88 -17.99 30.20
N SER A 59 -10.09 -18.93 29.31
CA SER A 59 -11.28 -19.78 29.30
C SER A 59 -10.86 -21.23 29.19
N GLU A 60 -10.84 -21.88 30.34
CA GLU A 60 -10.82 -23.32 30.44
C GLU A 60 -12.10 -23.89 29.86
N HIS A 61 -12.00 -24.66 28.77
CA HIS A 61 -12.94 -25.71 28.46
C HIS A 61 -12.18 -26.98 28.12
N SER A 62 -12.14 -27.83 29.13
CA SER A 62 -11.70 -29.22 29.02
C SER A 62 -12.67 -29.97 28.12
N ALA A 63 -12.28 -30.25 26.88
CA ALA A 63 -12.95 -31.21 26.01
C ALA A 63 -11.98 -32.37 25.74
N LYS A 64 -12.44 -33.50 26.15
CA LYS A 64 -11.88 -34.86 26.11
C LYS A 64 -11.39 -35.20 24.70
N ALA A 65 -10.09 -35.43 24.54
CA ALA A 65 -9.48 -35.92 23.32
C ALA A 65 -10.04 -37.30 22.94
N VAL A 66 -10.68 -37.35 21.79
CA VAL A 66 -10.87 -38.57 21.00
C VAL A 66 -9.63 -38.65 20.10
N PRO A 67 -8.94 -39.80 20.01
CA PRO A 67 -7.83 -39.93 19.06
C PRO A 67 -8.41 -40.00 17.64
N GLU A 68 -8.23 -38.92 16.87
CA GLU A 68 -8.40 -38.98 15.41
C GLU A 68 -7.21 -39.74 14.82
N GLU A 69 -7.51 -40.82 14.15
CA GLU A 69 -6.56 -41.52 13.28
C GLU A 69 -6.12 -40.54 12.18
N PRO A 70 -4.83 -40.48 11.79
CA PRO A 70 -4.38 -39.60 10.73
C PRO A 70 -4.99 -40.01 9.40
N SER A 71 -5.89 -39.18 8.88
CA SER A 71 -6.43 -39.28 7.52
C SER A 71 -5.31 -38.98 6.53
N SER A 72 -4.60 -40.00 6.12
CA SER A 72 -3.46 -39.97 5.20
C SER A 72 -3.80 -39.58 3.74
N GLY A 73 -5.04 -39.20 3.47
CA GLY A 73 -5.51 -38.82 2.12
C GLY A 73 -5.60 -37.33 1.86
N GLN A 74 -5.61 -36.47 2.89
CA GLN A 74 -5.74 -35.03 2.71
C GLN A 74 -4.38 -34.28 2.64
N GLU A 75 -3.30 -34.88 3.07
CA GLU A 75 -1.96 -34.26 3.04
C GLU A 75 -1.32 -34.20 1.64
N GLN A 76 -1.80 -34.98 0.68
CA GLN A 76 -1.25 -35.07 -0.69
C GLN A 76 -1.99 -34.22 -1.74
N SER A 77 -2.98 -33.43 -1.34
CA SER A 77 -3.76 -32.63 -2.28
C SER A 77 -3.47 -31.12 -2.24
N ARG A 78 -2.57 -30.68 -1.34
CA ARG A 78 -2.26 -29.28 -1.13
C ARG A 78 -0.86 -29.08 -0.55
N THR A 79 -0.18 -27.98 -0.96
CA THR A 79 1.08 -27.54 -0.36
C THR A 79 0.86 -27.00 1.07
N PRO A 80 1.85 -27.17 1.98
CA PRO A 80 1.77 -26.70 3.36
C PRO A 80 1.70 -25.15 3.42
N ASP A 81 1.22 -24.62 4.55
CA ASP A 81 1.10 -23.18 4.78
C ASP A 81 2.39 -22.54 5.33
N SER A 82 3.46 -23.30 5.58
CA SER A 82 4.75 -22.78 6.04
C SER A 82 5.92 -23.67 5.65
N LEU A 83 7.12 -23.10 5.57
CA LEU A 83 8.38 -23.80 5.30
C LEU A 83 9.04 -24.36 6.58
N GLY A 84 8.39 -24.20 7.73
CA GLY A 84 8.94 -24.63 9.00
C GLY A 84 10.04 -23.68 9.55
N PRO A 85 10.78 -24.12 10.59
CA PRO A 85 11.70 -23.26 11.33
C PRO A 85 12.98 -22.89 10.59
N THR A 86 13.36 -23.64 9.56
CA THR A 86 14.61 -23.44 8.80
C THR A 86 14.33 -23.38 7.31
N PRO A 87 13.76 -22.27 6.81
CA PRO A 87 13.50 -22.10 5.38
C PRO A 87 14.81 -21.96 4.59
N PHE A 88 14.73 -22.18 3.27
CA PHE A 88 15.87 -22.06 2.35
C PHE A 88 16.39 -20.63 2.17
N ALA A 89 15.60 -19.63 2.52
CA ALA A 89 15.95 -18.21 2.52
C ALA A 89 15.61 -17.61 3.91
N ALA A 90 16.52 -16.81 4.48
CA ALA A 90 16.39 -16.28 5.83
C ALA A 90 15.22 -15.30 5.95
N SER A 91 14.93 -14.55 4.87
CA SER A 91 13.79 -13.62 4.78
C SER A 91 12.42 -14.29 4.97
N LEU A 92 12.32 -15.60 4.71
CA LEU A 92 11.09 -16.36 4.89
C LEU A 92 10.92 -16.94 6.31
N SER A 93 11.89 -16.70 7.20
CA SER A 93 11.82 -17.23 8.58
C SER A 93 10.65 -16.64 9.34
N GLY A 94 9.79 -17.52 9.88
CA GLY A 94 8.62 -17.12 10.66
C GLY A 94 7.45 -16.58 9.82
N THR A 95 7.53 -16.63 8.48
CA THR A 95 6.43 -16.25 7.60
C THR A 95 5.55 -17.45 7.25
N GLN A 96 4.29 -17.20 6.90
CA GLN A 96 3.44 -18.17 6.23
C GLN A 96 3.62 -18.06 4.72
N ILE A 97 3.47 -19.17 4.00
CA ILE A 97 3.50 -19.18 2.54
C ILE A 97 2.27 -18.42 2.03
N ASP A 98 2.50 -17.37 1.24
CA ASP A 98 1.43 -16.71 0.53
C ASP A 98 0.97 -17.58 -0.66
N GLY A 99 -0.34 -17.80 -0.78
CA GLY A 99 -0.86 -18.69 -1.79
C GLY A 99 -0.80 -20.19 -1.42
N ALA A 100 -1.11 -21.04 -2.38
CA ALA A 100 -1.01 -22.49 -2.29
C ALA A 100 -1.22 -23.15 -3.66
N LEU A 101 -0.63 -24.33 -3.86
CA LEU A 101 -1.02 -25.25 -4.93
C LEU A 101 -1.99 -26.29 -4.34
N THR A 102 -3.11 -26.53 -5.02
CA THR A 102 -4.17 -27.44 -4.56
C THR A 102 -4.65 -28.26 -5.74
N ALA A 103 -4.84 -29.56 -5.54
CA ALA A 103 -5.53 -30.43 -6.49
C ALA A 103 -7.02 -30.55 -6.14
N ASP A 104 -7.86 -30.68 -7.16
CA ASP A 104 -9.27 -31.00 -7.01
C ASP A 104 -9.51 -32.51 -6.76
N ASP A 105 -10.78 -32.90 -6.65
CA ASP A 105 -11.17 -34.30 -6.42
C ASP A 105 -10.81 -35.25 -7.58
N ASN A 106 -10.49 -34.71 -8.77
CA ASN A 106 -10.03 -35.48 -9.93
C ASN A 106 -8.48 -35.54 -9.99
N GLY A 107 -7.80 -34.92 -9.06
CA GLY A 107 -6.35 -34.80 -9.03
C GLY A 107 -5.79 -33.75 -9.99
N GLU A 108 -6.60 -32.84 -10.53
CA GLU A 108 -6.17 -31.75 -11.39
C GLU A 108 -5.87 -30.48 -10.60
N LEU A 109 -4.94 -29.64 -11.10
CA LEU A 109 -4.58 -28.38 -10.44
C LEU A 109 -5.75 -27.39 -10.44
N VAL A 110 -6.11 -26.89 -9.26
CA VAL A 110 -7.08 -25.79 -9.13
C VAL A 110 -6.39 -24.47 -9.47
N ILE A 111 -6.61 -23.98 -10.69
CA ILE A 111 -6.02 -22.74 -11.16
C ILE A 111 -6.77 -21.55 -10.58
N ASN A 112 -6.13 -20.79 -9.69
CA ASN A 112 -6.66 -19.59 -9.06
C ASN A 112 -5.52 -18.61 -8.72
N LEU A 113 -5.84 -17.43 -8.16
CA LEU A 113 -4.86 -16.41 -7.79
C LEU A 113 -3.82 -16.94 -6.80
N ARG A 114 -4.20 -17.86 -5.90
CA ARG A 114 -3.28 -18.44 -4.90
C ARG A 114 -2.11 -19.21 -5.52
N VAL A 115 -2.26 -19.74 -6.75
CA VAL A 115 -1.16 -20.39 -7.49
C VAL A 115 -0.12 -19.35 -7.88
N ARG A 116 -0.54 -18.18 -8.39
CA ARG A 116 0.37 -17.08 -8.71
C ARG A 116 1.06 -16.53 -7.47
N ASP A 117 0.31 -16.31 -6.40
CA ASP A 117 0.83 -15.80 -5.13
C ASP A 117 1.87 -16.77 -4.56
N PHE A 118 1.63 -18.09 -4.66
CA PHE A 118 2.60 -19.12 -4.28
C PHE A 118 3.90 -19.00 -5.09
N PHE A 119 3.82 -18.84 -6.41
CA PHE A 119 5.02 -18.64 -7.23
C PHE A 119 5.75 -17.36 -6.84
N ASP A 120 5.04 -16.24 -6.70
CA ASP A 120 5.63 -14.96 -6.32
C ASP A 120 6.27 -14.99 -4.93
N TYR A 121 5.68 -15.71 -3.96
CA TYR A 121 6.26 -15.89 -2.63
C TYR A 121 7.68 -16.47 -2.71
N PHE A 122 7.89 -17.56 -3.43
CA PHE A 122 9.22 -18.17 -3.60
C PHE A 122 10.13 -17.32 -4.46
N LEU A 123 9.64 -16.76 -5.55
CA LEU A 123 10.43 -15.92 -6.46
C LEU A 123 10.85 -14.59 -5.82
N SER A 124 10.17 -14.13 -4.77
CA SER A 124 10.54 -12.92 -4.01
C SER A 124 11.89 -13.04 -3.32
N THR A 125 12.39 -14.27 -3.10
CA THR A 125 13.70 -14.53 -2.48
C THR A 125 14.87 -14.36 -3.45
N VAL A 126 14.61 -14.14 -4.74
CA VAL A 126 15.67 -13.94 -5.75
C VAL A 126 16.44 -12.66 -5.44
N GLY A 127 17.75 -12.81 -5.28
CA GLY A 127 18.66 -11.76 -4.78
C GLY A 127 19.26 -12.14 -3.43
N GLU A 128 18.53 -12.85 -2.58
CA GLU A 128 19.07 -13.55 -1.40
C GLU A 128 19.58 -14.94 -1.78
N VAL A 129 18.80 -15.65 -2.61
CA VAL A 129 19.21 -16.92 -3.23
C VAL A 129 19.24 -16.80 -4.75
N THR A 130 19.77 -17.81 -5.45
CA THR A 130 19.75 -17.82 -6.92
C THR A 130 18.35 -18.10 -7.45
N PRO A 131 17.99 -17.63 -8.67
CA PRO A 131 16.71 -17.95 -9.30
C PRO A 131 16.45 -19.46 -9.39
N GLU A 132 17.50 -20.23 -9.71
CA GLU A 132 17.42 -21.69 -9.82
C GLU A 132 17.04 -22.32 -8.48
N THR A 133 17.57 -21.80 -7.37
CA THR A 133 17.22 -22.27 -6.02
C THR A 133 15.75 -22.01 -5.70
N ALA A 134 15.26 -20.81 -5.98
CA ALA A 134 13.85 -20.45 -5.75
C ALA A 134 12.90 -21.32 -6.59
N ILE A 135 13.20 -21.51 -7.88
CA ILE A 135 12.44 -22.37 -8.80
C ILE A 135 12.45 -23.83 -8.31
N GLN A 136 13.61 -24.36 -7.93
CA GLN A 136 13.75 -25.73 -7.42
C GLN A 136 12.90 -25.97 -6.16
N GLN A 137 12.75 -24.96 -5.30
CA GLN A 137 11.87 -25.06 -4.13
C GLN A 137 10.41 -25.18 -4.54
N ILE A 138 9.93 -24.37 -5.51
CA ILE A 138 8.57 -24.48 -6.06
C ILE A 138 8.36 -25.88 -6.64
N GLU A 139 9.29 -26.38 -7.46
CA GLU A 139 9.20 -27.73 -8.04
C GLU A 139 9.14 -28.82 -6.98
N THR A 140 9.98 -28.71 -5.95
CA THR A 140 10.03 -29.66 -4.84
C THR A 140 8.71 -29.68 -4.09
N MET A 141 8.15 -28.52 -3.81
CA MET A 141 6.84 -28.39 -3.14
C MET A 141 5.71 -28.99 -3.98
N ALA A 142 5.68 -28.72 -5.28
CA ALA A 142 4.66 -29.29 -6.18
C ALA A 142 4.76 -30.81 -6.24
N ARG A 143 5.96 -31.38 -6.43
CA ARG A 143 6.16 -32.83 -6.54
C ARG A 143 5.90 -33.59 -5.26
N ASN A 144 6.17 -33.00 -4.10
CA ASN A 144 6.02 -33.66 -2.81
C ASN A 144 4.60 -33.62 -2.24
N HIS A 145 3.79 -32.62 -2.68
CA HIS A 145 2.50 -32.35 -2.03
C HIS A 145 1.29 -32.42 -2.97
N LEU A 146 1.51 -32.58 -4.27
CA LEU A 146 0.42 -32.73 -5.23
C LEU A 146 0.44 -34.11 -5.89
N PRO A 147 -0.74 -34.71 -6.14
CA PRO A 147 -0.86 -35.90 -6.98
C PRO A 147 -0.60 -35.55 -8.45
N GLU A 148 -0.39 -36.57 -9.29
CA GLU A 148 -0.53 -36.41 -10.73
C GLU A 148 -2.01 -36.45 -11.14
N PRO A 149 -2.46 -35.60 -12.10
CA PRO A 149 -1.65 -34.74 -12.97
C PRO A 149 -1.38 -33.33 -12.39
N ALA A 150 -1.91 -32.93 -11.21
CA ALA A 150 -1.79 -31.58 -10.68
C ALA A 150 -0.32 -31.11 -10.54
N SER A 151 0.58 -32.01 -10.13
CA SER A 151 2.02 -31.71 -10.03
C SER A 151 2.58 -31.30 -11.39
N THR A 152 2.36 -32.09 -12.43
CA THR A 152 2.82 -31.78 -13.80
C THR A 152 2.20 -30.48 -14.33
N GLN A 153 0.90 -30.26 -14.07
CA GLN A 153 0.20 -29.03 -14.47
C GLN A 153 0.77 -27.77 -13.77
N ALA A 154 1.08 -27.88 -12.47
CA ALA A 154 1.69 -26.78 -11.72
C ALA A 154 3.07 -26.40 -12.27
N LEU A 155 3.88 -27.39 -12.64
CA LEU A 155 5.20 -27.15 -13.23
C LEU A 155 5.11 -26.53 -14.63
N ALA A 156 4.18 -26.99 -15.47
CA ALA A 156 3.95 -26.38 -16.79
C ALA A 156 3.50 -24.92 -16.65
N LEU A 157 2.60 -24.64 -15.69
CA LEU A 157 2.12 -23.29 -15.44
C LEU A 157 3.20 -22.39 -14.85
N LEU A 158 4.13 -22.93 -14.05
CA LEU A 158 5.33 -22.22 -13.57
C LEU A 158 6.22 -21.80 -14.75
N ASP A 159 6.48 -22.71 -15.71
CA ASP A 159 7.26 -22.40 -16.91
C ASP A 159 6.62 -21.26 -17.74
N GLU A 160 5.31 -21.30 -17.95
CA GLU A 160 4.54 -20.21 -18.58
C GLU A 160 4.68 -18.90 -17.78
N TYR A 161 4.59 -18.97 -16.46
CA TYR A 161 4.68 -17.80 -15.60
C TYR A 161 6.08 -17.16 -15.64
N LEU A 162 7.15 -17.96 -15.63
CA LEU A 162 8.52 -17.48 -15.76
C LEU A 162 8.78 -16.83 -17.14
N ALA A 163 8.27 -17.44 -18.22
CA ALA A 163 8.35 -16.87 -19.56
C ALA A 163 7.61 -15.52 -19.64
N TYR A 164 6.41 -15.43 -19.06
CA TYR A 164 5.65 -14.18 -18.93
C TYR A 164 6.44 -13.12 -18.17
N LYS A 165 6.96 -13.44 -16.97
CA LYS A 165 7.76 -12.49 -16.14
C LYS A 165 8.94 -11.93 -16.93
N GLN A 166 9.65 -12.76 -17.69
CA GLN A 166 10.77 -12.32 -18.52
C GLN A 166 10.30 -11.39 -19.66
N ALA A 167 9.24 -11.75 -20.37
CA ALA A 167 8.72 -10.96 -21.48
C ALA A 167 8.11 -9.62 -21.01
N SER A 168 7.45 -9.61 -19.86
CA SER A 168 6.83 -8.40 -19.29
C SER A 168 7.85 -7.29 -18.97
N LEU A 169 9.10 -7.66 -18.63
CA LEU A 169 10.17 -6.68 -18.45
C LEU A 169 10.44 -5.83 -19.70
N GLN A 170 10.25 -6.39 -20.89
CA GLN A 170 10.44 -5.65 -22.14
C GLN A 170 9.36 -4.60 -22.34
N VAL A 171 8.11 -4.91 -21.98
CA VAL A 171 6.99 -3.96 -22.02
C VAL A 171 7.28 -2.77 -21.08
N LEU A 172 7.77 -3.04 -19.88
CA LEU A 172 8.08 -2.02 -18.86
C LEU A 172 9.32 -1.19 -19.20
N GLN A 173 10.20 -1.65 -20.09
CA GLN A 173 11.36 -0.92 -20.58
C GLN A 173 11.05 0.04 -21.73
N THR A 174 9.80 0.15 -22.16
CA THR A 174 9.39 1.13 -23.17
C THR A 174 9.77 2.54 -22.73
N ARG A 175 10.60 3.21 -23.55
CA ARG A 175 11.07 4.56 -23.24
C ARG A 175 9.93 5.57 -23.38
N LEU A 176 9.67 6.28 -22.30
CA LEU A 176 8.80 7.46 -22.33
C LEU A 176 9.56 8.63 -22.93
N ASP A 177 8.83 9.53 -23.60
CA ASP A 177 9.41 10.79 -24.10
C ASP A 177 9.66 11.73 -22.91
N PRO A 178 10.94 12.07 -22.59
CA PRO A 178 11.26 12.90 -21.43
C PRO A 178 10.62 14.30 -21.50
N ALA A 179 10.39 14.83 -22.71
CA ALA A 179 9.78 16.14 -22.90
C ALA A 179 8.28 16.18 -22.59
N ARG A 180 7.63 15.00 -22.49
CA ARG A 180 6.19 14.87 -22.29
C ARG A 180 5.81 14.19 -20.99
N THR A 181 6.79 13.89 -20.13
CA THR A 181 6.54 13.18 -18.86
C THR A 181 5.65 13.96 -17.88
N GLU A 182 5.57 15.29 -18.02
CA GLU A 182 4.69 16.16 -17.22
C GLU A 182 3.31 16.37 -17.86
N ASP A 183 3.07 15.88 -19.10
CA ASP A 183 1.77 15.95 -19.79
C ASP A 183 0.84 14.81 -19.27
N PRO A 184 -0.23 15.13 -18.52
CA PRO A 184 -1.13 14.11 -17.97
C PRO A 184 -1.84 13.27 -19.05
N GLY A 185 -2.11 13.84 -20.23
CA GLY A 185 -2.72 13.13 -21.36
C GLY A 185 -1.75 12.11 -21.96
N TYR A 186 -0.47 12.49 -22.06
CA TYR A 186 0.57 11.56 -22.49
C TYR A 186 0.79 10.43 -21.50
N GLN A 187 0.86 10.74 -20.21
CA GLN A 187 1.00 9.74 -19.14
C GLN A 187 -0.14 8.71 -19.21
N LEU A 188 -1.38 9.20 -19.32
CA LEU A 188 -2.57 8.33 -19.41
C LEU A 188 -2.52 7.42 -20.65
N THR A 189 -2.11 7.96 -21.79
CA THR A 189 -1.96 7.18 -23.04
C THR A 189 -0.88 6.11 -22.87
N ALA A 190 0.30 6.48 -22.34
CA ALA A 190 1.40 5.54 -22.12
C ALA A 190 1.04 4.39 -21.15
N LEU A 191 0.30 4.69 -20.09
CA LEU A 191 -0.21 3.67 -19.15
C LEU A 191 -1.25 2.76 -19.82
N GLY A 192 -2.15 3.31 -20.62
CA GLY A 192 -3.13 2.54 -21.39
C GLY A 192 -2.48 1.59 -22.39
N ASP A 193 -1.47 2.07 -23.13
CA ASP A 193 -0.70 1.27 -24.09
C ASP A 193 0.08 0.15 -23.38
N ALA A 194 0.71 0.44 -22.24
CA ALA A 194 1.42 -0.57 -21.45
C ALA A 194 0.46 -1.66 -20.93
N LEU A 195 -0.72 -1.27 -20.41
CA LEU A 195 -1.74 -2.23 -19.98
C LEU A 195 -2.22 -3.09 -21.14
N ALA A 196 -2.50 -2.50 -22.32
CA ALA A 196 -2.93 -3.23 -23.49
C ALA A 196 -1.87 -4.27 -23.95
N GLN A 197 -0.59 -3.88 -23.97
CA GLN A 197 0.53 -4.78 -24.29
C GLN A 197 0.66 -5.92 -23.28
N LEU A 198 0.55 -5.64 -21.98
CA LEU A 198 0.59 -6.68 -20.94
C LEU A 198 -0.59 -7.65 -21.07
N LYS A 199 -1.80 -7.15 -21.32
CA LYS A 199 -2.98 -8.00 -21.55
C LYS A 199 -2.80 -8.91 -22.78
N GLN A 200 -2.26 -8.38 -23.88
CA GLN A 200 -1.96 -9.17 -25.06
C GLN A 200 -0.90 -10.24 -24.78
N LEU A 201 0.17 -9.90 -24.06
CA LEU A 201 1.21 -10.83 -23.66
C LEU A 201 0.64 -11.96 -22.79
N ARG A 202 -0.16 -11.63 -21.78
CA ARG A 202 -0.83 -12.60 -20.89
C ARG A 202 -1.75 -13.53 -21.69
N ALA A 203 -2.57 -12.97 -22.57
CA ALA A 203 -3.48 -13.76 -23.42
C ALA A 203 -2.75 -14.70 -24.40
N SER A 204 -1.52 -14.38 -24.81
CA SER A 204 -0.70 -15.23 -25.67
C SER A 204 0.14 -16.26 -24.91
N THR A 205 0.38 -16.05 -23.61
CA THR A 205 1.20 -16.93 -22.78
C THR A 205 0.37 -17.97 -22.04
N PHE A 206 -0.78 -17.57 -21.50
CA PHE A 206 -1.60 -18.41 -20.62
C PHE A 206 -2.87 -18.91 -21.31
N SER A 207 -3.39 -20.02 -20.81
CA SER A 207 -4.76 -20.42 -21.13
C SER A 207 -5.76 -19.34 -20.68
N PRO A 208 -6.96 -19.25 -21.31
CA PRO A 208 -7.97 -18.25 -20.90
C PRO A 208 -8.34 -18.32 -19.41
N ASP A 209 -8.34 -19.51 -18.81
CA ASP A 209 -8.68 -19.70 -17.41
C ASP A 209 -7.53 -19.27 -16.49
N ALA A 210 -6.28 -19.63 -16.80
CA ALA A 210 -5.11 -19.17 -16.08
C ALA A 210 -4.92 -17.65 -16.17
N HIS A 211 -5.11 -17.06 -17.38
CA HIS A 211 -5.06 -15.61 -17.57
C HIS A 211 -6.10 -14.90 -16.67
N ARG A 212 -7.34 -15.36 -16.71
CA ARG A 212 -8.42 -14.78 -15.89
C ARG A 212 -8.15 -14.94 -14.40
N ALA A 213 -7.71 -16.12 -13.98
CA ALA A 213 -7.42 -16.44 -12.58
C ALA A 213 -6.27 -15.60 -12.00
N PHE A 214 -5.21 -15.36 -12.78
CA PHE A 214 -4.02 -14.66 -12.33
C PHE A 214 -4.13 -13.15 -12.43
N PHE A 215 -4.79 -12.63 -13.46
CA PHE A 215 -4.72 -11.21 -13.80
C PHE A 215 -6.08 -10.53 -13.97
N GLY A 216 -7.18 -11.28 -13.95
CA GLY A 216 -8.50 -10.73 -14.25
C GLY A 216 -8.92 -9.60 -13.31
N LEU A 217 -8.67 -9.73 -12.00
CA LEU A 217 -8.96 -8.66 -11.03
C LEU A 217 -8.03 -7.46 -11.19
N GLU A 218 -6.73 -7.71 -11.41
CA GLU A 218 -5.74 -6.66 -11.63
C GLU A 218 -6.05 -5.84 -12.88
N GLU A 219 -6.40 -6.49 -13.99
CA GLU A 219 -6.75 -5.84 -15.24
C GLU A 219 -8.05 -5.03 -15.12
N ALA A 220 -9.09 -5.60 -14.51
CA ALA A 220 -10.34 -4.89 -14.28
C ALA A 220 -10.14 -3.64 -13.42
N TYR A 221 -9.33 -3.71 -12.39
CA TYR A 221 -9.02 -2.56 -11.54
C TYR A 221 -8.16 -1.52 -12.27
N SER A 222 -7.18 -1.95 -13.05
CA SER A 222 -6.34 -1.06 -13.86
C SER A 222 -7.17 -0.30 -14.92
N GLU A 223 -8.08 -0.98 -15.60
CA GLU A 223 -9.01 -0.36 -16.57
C GLU A 223 -9.93 0.66 -15.89
N TYR A 224 -10.49 0.32 -14.72
CA TYR A 224 -11.29 1.25 -13.93
C TYR A 224 -10.49 2.48 -13.51
N THR A 225 -9.25 2.31 -13.07
CA THR A 225 -8.40 3.41 -12.64
C THR A 225 -8.05 4.33 -13.80
N LEU A 226 -7.65 3.78 -14.95
CA LEU A 226 -7.37 4.56 -16.17
C LEU A 226 -8.61 5.31 -16.65
N ALA A 227 -9.78 4.66 -16.66
CA ALA A 227 -11.03 5.33 -17.01
C ALA A 227 -11.37 6.48 -16.04
N THR A 228 -11.14 6.29 -14.75
CA THR A 228 -11.36 7.33 -13.74
C THR A 228 -10.41 8.52 -13.94
N LEU A 229 -9.13 8.28 -14.20
CA LEU A 229 -8.15 9.34 -14.50
C LEU A 229 -8.54 10.10 -15.79
N ALA A 230 -8.95 9.38 -16.84
CA ALA A 230 -9.41 9.98 -18.09
C ALA A 230 -10.63 10.88 -17.86
N ILE A 231 -11.61 10.44 -17.06
CA ILE A 231 -12.79 11.21 -16.71
C ILE A 231 -12.43 12.48 -15.93
N GLN A 232 -11.49 12.39 -14.97
CA GLN A 232 -11.06 13.57 -14.19
C GLN A 232 -10.40 14.64 -15.05
N GLN A 233 -9.66 14.26 -16.10
CA GLN A 233 -9.04 15.22 -17.04
C GLN A 233 -10.03 15.91 -17.99
N ARG A 234 -11.27 15.44 -18.09
CA ARG A 234 -12.28 16.03 -18.97
C ARG A 234 -12.73 17.39 -18.47
N THR A 235 -12.60 18.40 -19.31
CA THR A 235 -13.04 19.78 -19.04
C THR A 235 -14.45 20.09 -19.55
N ASP A 236 -15.00 19.22 -20.40
CA ASP A 236 -16.32 19.33 -21.01
C ASP A 236 -17.46 18.75 -20.14
N LEU A 237 -17.09 18.11 -19.01
CA LEU A 237 -18.05 17.51 -18.08
C LEU A 237 -18.18 18.33 -16.81
N SER A 238 -19.41 18.41 -16.29
CA SER A 238 -19.64 18.90 -14.93
C SER A 238 -19.11 17.89 -13.88
N GLU A 239 -18.86 18.32 -12.67
CA GLU A 239 -18.43 17.43 -11.58
C GLU A 239 -19.45 16.31 -11.31
N GLN A 240 -20.76 16.63 -11.41
CA GLN A 240 -21.81 15.61 -11.32
C GLN A 240 -21.73 14.60 -12.47
N GLY A 241 -21.45 15.06 -13.69
CA GLY A 241 -21.25 14.19 -14.85
C GLY A 241 -20.04 13.27 -14.69
N LYS A 242 -18.92 13.81 -14.20
CA LYS A 242 -17.72 13.01 -13.88
C LYS A 242 -18.03 11.93 -12.83
N GLN A 243 -18.68 12.31 -11.72
CA GLN A 243 -19.07 11.38 -10.67
C GLN A 243 -20.00 10.28 -11.17
N ALA A 244 -20.98 10.59 -12.03
CA ALA A 244 -21.88 9.62 -12.61
C ALA A 244 -21.12 8.59 -13.49
N LEU A 245 -20.17 9.05 -14.32
CA LEU A 245 -19.35 8.18 -15.16
C LEU A 245 -18.41 7.29 -14.32
N VAL A 246 -17.74 7.84 -13.31
CA VAL A 246 -16.90 7.05 -12.40
C VAL A 246 -17.74 5.99 -11.68
N GLN A 247 -18.96 6.35 -11.23
CA GLN A 247 -19.86 5.39 -10.59
C GLN A 247 -20.30 4.29 -11.56
N TRP A 248 -20.53 4.63 -12.83
CA TRP A 248 -20.85 3.65 -13.87
C TRP A 248 -19.71 2.65 -14.05
N HIS A 249 -18.45 3.12 -14.22
CA HIS A 249 -17.28 2.24 -14.33
C HIS A 249 -17.08 1.37 -13.09
N ARG A 250 -17.28 1.93 -11.87
CA ARG A 250 -17.22 1.18 -10.62
C ARG A 250 -18.23 0.01 -10.60
N ASN A 251 -19.43 0.23 -11.12
CA ASN A 251 -20.45 -0.81 -11.15
C ASN A 251 -20.12 -1.96 -12.13
N GLN A 252 -19.17 -1.77 -13.03
CA GLN A 252 -18.67 -2.82 -13.93
C GLN A 252 -17.58 -3.68 -13.29
N LEU A 253 -17.02 -3.27 -12.16
CA LEU A 253 -16.01 -4.05 -11.45
C LEU A 253 -16.58 -5.40 -10.97
N PRO A 254 -15.74 -6.46 -10.97
CA PRO A 254 -16.04 -7.70 -10.25
C PRO A 254 -16.49 -7.44 -8.80
N GLU A 255 -17.31 -8.33 -8.25
CA GLU A 255 -17.93 -8.12 -6.93
C GLU A 255 -16.90 -7.89 -5.81
N GLU A 256 -15.80 -8.64 -5.84
CA GLU A 256 -14.71 -8.55 -4.87
C GLU A 256 -14.11 -7.14 -4.85
N LEU A 257 -13.80 -6.59 -6.02
CA LEU A 257 -13.25 -5.24 -6.17
C LEU A 257 -14.28 -4.17 -5.85
N ARG A 258 -15.53 -4.37 -6.28
CA ARG A 258 -16.61 -3.42 -6.03
C ARG A 258 -16.89 -3.26 -4.54
N THR A 259 -16.82 -4.34 -3.78
CA THR A 259 -17.00 -4.32 -2.33
C THR A 259 -15.85 -3.55 -1.66
N THR A 260 -14.61 -3.86 -2.04
CA THR A 260 -13.41 -3.16 -1.54
C THR A 260 -13.47 -1.67 -1.86
N GLU A 261 -13.81 -1.30 -3.11
CA GLU A 261 -13.96 0.09 -3.54
C GLU A 261 -15.04 0.85 -2.74
N LYS A 262 -16.18 0.22 -2.47
CA LYS A 262 -17.23 0.81 -1.63
C LYS A 262 -16.72 1.11 -0.22
N HIS A 263 -15.97 0.19 0.38
CA HIS A 263 -15.38 0.38 1.70
C HIS A 263 -14.34 1.49 1.72
N LEU A 264 -13.42 1.51 0.74
CA LEU A 264 -12.40 2.56 0.61
C LEU A 264 -13.04 3.94 0.44
N HIS A 265 -14.05 4.07 -0.42
CA HIS A 265 -14.77 5.33 -0.60
C HIS A 265 -15.56 5.76 0.63
N ALA A 266 -16.16 4.81 1.35
CA ALA A 266 -16.87 5.14 2.60
C ALA A 266 -15.88 5.64 3.66
N SER A 267 -14.75 4.97 3.83
CA SER A 267 -13.67 5.36 4.75
C SER A 267 -13.07 6.71 4.39
N SER A 268 -12.78 6.95 3.09
CA SER A 268 -12.25 8.24 2.62
C SER A 268 -13.21 9.39 2.87
N ARG A 269 -14.50 9.23 2.56
CA ARG A 269 -15.53 10.25 2.85
C ARG A 269 -15.67 10.51 4.34
N GLN A 270 -15.62 9.47 5.17
CA GLN A 270 -15.68 9.62 6.62
C GLN A 270 -14.45 10.39 7.14
N GLN A 271 -13.26 10.07 6.63
CA GLN A 271 -12.03 10.79 6.98
C GLN A 271 -12.09 12.26 6.55
N GLN A 272 -12.52 12.54 5.32
CA GLN A 272 -12.70 13.91 4.82
C GLN A 272 -13.71 14.69 5.66
N ALA A 273 -14.84 14.07 6.03
CA ALA A 273 -15.83 14.70 6.89
C ALA A 273 -15.28 15.03 8.29
N ARG A 274 -14.46 14.12 8.87
CA ARG A 274 -13.78 14.37 10.15
C ARG A 274 -12.77 15.51 10.05
N THR A 275 -11.97 15.54 8.98
CA THR A 275 -11.01 16.63 8.73
C THR A 275 -11.74 17.96 8.57
N ALA A 276 -12.78 18.00 7.74
CA ALA A 276 -13.59 19.20 7.56
C ALA A 276 -14.28 19.68 8.85
N ALA A 277 -14.74 18.75 9.70
CA ALA A 277 -15.30 19.06 11.01
C ALA A 277 -14.27 19.74 11.94
N ILE A 278 -13.02 19.31 11.87
CA ILE A 278 -11.92 19.92 12.66
C ILE A 278 -11.55 21.30 12.10
N GLU A 279 -11.39 21.42 10.78
CA GLU A 279 -10.93 22.64 10.11
C GLU A 279 -11.97 23.77 10.11
N SER A 280 -13.27 23.43 9.94
CA SER A 280 -14.35 24.42 9.85
C SER A 280 -14.95 24.82 11.20
N ALA A 281 -14.58 24.11 12.28
CA ALA A 281 -15.17 24.37 13.60
C ALA A 281 -14.73 25.73 14.16
N SER A 282 -15.67 26.48 14.71
CA SER A 282 -15.40 27.78 15.37
C SER A 282 -14.66 27.66 16.71
N SER A 283 -14.67 26.47 17.31
CA SER A 283 -13.98 26.19 18.58
C SER A 283 -13.65 24.70 18.72
N PRO A 284 -12.69 24.33 19.59
CA PRO A 284 -12.39 22.94 19.91
C PRO A 284 -13.62 22.12 20.34
N GLU A 285 -14.52 22.72 21.11
CA GLU A 285 -15.75 22.08 21.57
C GLU A 285 -16.76 21.90 20.43
N ALA A 286 -16.80 22.82 19.47
CA ALA A 286 -17.63 22.68 18.27
C ALA A 286 -17.11 21.54 17.38
N ALA A 287 -15.77 21.42 17.20
CA ALA A 287 -15.15 20.29 16.52
C ALA A 287 -15.49 18.96 17.21
N GLY A 288 -15.43 18.92 18.54
CA GLY A 288 -15.78 17.73 19.32
C GLY A 288 -17.21 17.26 19.04
N ARG A 289 -18.20 18.16 19.09
CA ARG A 289 -19.61 17.81 18.79
C ARG A 289 -19.79 17.28 17.37
N GLN A 290 -19.16 17.89 16.39
CA GLN A 290 -19.22 17.41 14.99
C GLN A 290 -18.58 16.04 14.83
N LEU A 291 -17.47 15.76 15.54
CA LEU A 291 -16.82 14.45 15.53
C LEU A 291 -17.68 13.36 16.19
N GLU A 292 -18.42 13.68 17.29
CA GLU A 292 -19.40 12.78 17.89
C GLU A 292 -20.52 12.42 16.90
N GLU A 293 -21.06 13.41 16.19
CA GLU A 293 -22.08 13.20 15.14
C GLU A 293 -21.54 12.32 13.98
N LEU A 294 -20.24 12.36 13.72
CA LEU A 294 -19.56 11.51 12.73
C LEU A 294 -19.14 10.13 13.29
N GLY A 295 -19.59 9.78 14.50
CA GLY A 295 -19.38 8.47 15.12
C GLY A 295 -17.95 8.23 15.62
N VAL A 296 -17.21 9.28 15.97
CA VAL A 296 -15.94 9.15 16.70
C VAL A 296 -16.26 8.80 18.15
N ASP A 297 -15.53 7.86 18.71
CA ASP A 297 -15.70 7.44 20.10
C ASP A 297 -15.39 8.59 21.08
N PRO A 298 -15.99 8.60 22.28
CA PRO A 298 -15.83 9.70 23.24
C PRO A 298 -14.37 9.96 23.66
N ASP A 299 -13.56 8.94 23.81
CA ASP A 299 -12.15 9.06 24.19
C ASP A 299 -11.33 9.72 23.07
N GLY A 300 -11.62 9.34 21.82
CA GLY A 300 -11.06 9.96 20.62
C GLY A 300 -11.46 11.43 20.50
N VAL A 301 -12.73 11.75 20.74
CA VAL A 301 -13.22 13.14 20.74
C VAL A 301 -12.53 13.96 21.82
N GLU A 302 -12.43 13.46 23.07
CA GLU A 302 -11.74 14.16 24.16
C GLU A 302 -10.27 14.45 23.81
N SER A 303 -9.59 13.45 23.22
CA SER A 303 -8.18 13.58 22.80
C SER A 303 -8.02 14.68 21.75
N VAL A 304 -8.88 14.71 20.72
CA VAL A 304 -8.84 15.75 19.69
C VAL A 304 -9.16 17.13 20.26
N VAL A 305 -10.19 17.27 21.09
CA VAL A 305 -10.55 18.54 21.72
C VAL A 305 -9.42 19.07 22.61
N LYS A 306 -8.77 18.20 23.39
CA LYS A 306 -7.59 18.52 24.20
C LYS A 306 -6.45 19.03 23.33
N TYR A 307 -6.14 18.34 22.26
CA TYR A 307 -5.10 18.74 21.31
C TYR A 307 -5.41 20.11 20.69
N LEU A 308 -6.63 20.33 20.20
CA LEU A 308 -7.03 21.61 19.60
C LEU A 308 -6.96 22.77 20.59
N LYS A 309 -7.30 22.54 21.87
CA LYS A 309 -7.11 23.53 22.94
C LYS A 309 -5.65 23.88 23.17
N GLN A 310 -4.78 22.86 23.19
CA GLN A 310 -3.33 23.06 23.34
C GLN A 310 -2.78 23.84 22.13
N ARG A 311 -3.12 23.44 20.92
CA ARG A 311 -2.72 24.12 19.68
C ARG A 311 -3.17 25.58 19.69
N LYS A 312 -4.43 25.85 19.99
CA LYS A 312 -4.95 27.23 20.08
C LYS A 312 -4.20 28.09 21.10
N ARG A 313 -3.86 27.52 22.28
CA ARG A 313 -3.05 28.23 23.29
C ARG A 313 -1.63 28.51 22.80
N PHE A 314 -1.05 27.54 22.09
CA PHE A 314 0.27 27.70 21.49
C PHE A 314 0.23 28.79 20.40
N ASP A 315 -0.73 28.77 19.49
CA ASP A 315 -0.88 29.76 18.43
C ASP A 315 -1.04 31.18 19.00
N GLN A 316 -1.86 31.35 20.03
CA GLN A 316 -2.02 32.63 20.72
C GLN A 316 -0.71 33.15 21.35
N ARG A 317 0.09 32.26 21.96
CA ARG A 317 1.39 32.61 22.52
C ARG A 317 2.38 32.94 21.41
N PHE A 318 2.32 32.21 20.31
CA PHE A 318 3.19 32.44 19.15
C PHE A 318 2.89 33.79 18.47
N ASP A 319 1.63 34.15 18.31
CA ASP A 319 1.22 35.46 17.80
C ASP A 319 1.71 36.58 18.71
N ALA A 320 1.55 36.44 20.03
CA ALA A 320 2.06 37.42 21.00
C ALA A 320 3.61 37.53 20.99
N PHE A 321 4.29 36.41 20.81
CA PHE A 321 5.75 36.38 20.64
C PHE A 321 6.17 37.10 19.36
N ARG A 322 5.52 36.84 18.23
CA ARG A 322 5.78 37.49 16.96
C ARG A 322 5.56 39.00 17.03
N ASP A 323 4.45 39.43 17.66
CA ASP A 323 4.19 40.88 17.86
C ASP A 323 5.21 41.54 18.79
N ALA A 324 5.80 40.78 19.74
CA ALA A 324 6.92 41.30 20.56
C ALA A 324 8.19 41.41 19.77
N MET A 325 8.54 40.42 18.94
CA MET A 325 9.71 40.45 18.04
C MET A 325 9.64 41.62 17.06
N GLU A 326 8.51 41.86 16.41
CA GLU A 326 8.33 42.96 15.47
C GLU A 326 8.57 44.37 16.13
N ARG A 327 8.22 44.49 17.40
CA ARG A 327 8.52 45.71 18.17
C ARG A 327 9.98 45.87 18.46
N GLU A 328 10.71 44.81 18.79
CA GLU A 328 12.18 44.89 19.03
C GLU A 328 12.96 45.16 17.72
N GLU A 329 12.57 44.55 16.62
CA GLU A 329 13.17 44.81 15.31
C GLU A 329 13.01 46.28 14.88
N SER A 330 11.88 46.90 15.25
CA SER A 330 11.62 48.32 14.97
C SER A 330 12.33 49.30 15.92
N SER A 331 12.97 48.81 16.99
CA SER A 331 13.61 49.63 18.02
C SER A 331 15.01 50.16 17.66
N GLY A 332 15.57 49.71 16.52
CA GLY A 332 16.89 50.13 16.05
C GLY A 332 18.09 49.48 16.75
N LEU A 333 17.87 48.32 17.37
CA LEU A 333 18.89 47.47 17.97
C LEU A 333 19.84 46.86 16.93
N THR A 334 21.02 46.45 17.36
CA THR A 334 21.94 45.71 16.50
C THR A 334 21.42 44.25 16.29
N GLU A 335 21.87 43.61 15.22
CA GLU A 335 21.45 42.21 14.91
C GLU A 335 21.81 41.23 16.04
N ALA A 336 22.93 41.45 16.74
CA ALA A 336 23.32 40.64 17.89
C ALA A 336 22.38 40.83 19.10
N ASP A 337 21.96 42.10 19.35
CA ASP A 337 21.02 42.41 20.43
C ASP A 337 19.62 41.82 20.13
N ILE A 338 19.20 41.83 18.85
CA ILE A 338 17.93 41.23 18.39
C ILE A 338 17.94 39.74 18.63
N GLN A 339 19.04 39.03 18.36
CA GLN A 339 19.15 37.58 18.63
C GLN A 339 19.08 37.25 20.13
N GLU A 340 19.73 38.03 20.98
CA GLU A 340 19.66 37.89 22.44
C GLU A 340 18.22 38.13 22.94
N GLN A 341 17.56 39.17 22.45
CA GLN A 341 16.16 39.44 22.78
C GLN A 341 15.22 38.36 22.28
N GLN A 342 15.45 37.79 21.10
CA GLN A 342 14.66 36.66 20.58
C GLN A 342 14.69 35.46 21.51
N GLU A 343 15.84 35.04 22.00
CA GLU A 343 15.96 33.94 22.93
C GLU A 343 15.25 34.24 24.28
N ALA A 344 15.41 35.48 24.78
CA ALA A 344 14.71 35.91 26.00
C ALA A 344 13.18 35.89 25.84
N LEU A 345 12.68 36.38 24.72
CA LEU A 345 11.25 36.35 24.37
C LEU A 345 10.74 34.92 24.18
N LEU A 346 11.52 34.03 23.55
CA LEU A 346 11.17 32.61 23.44
C LEU A 346 11.04 31.96 24.82
N GLU A 347 11.96 32.20 25.76
CA GLU A 347 11.86 31.67 27.10
C GLU A 347 10.67 32.24 27.86
N GLN A 348 10.37 33.52 27.68
CA GLN A 348 9.22 34.18 28.31
C GLN A 348 7.87 33.66 27.81
N HIS A 349 7.71 33.51 26.50
CA HIS A 349 6.45 33.07 25.90
C HIS A 349 6.26 31.56 25.94
N PHE A 350 7.38 30.79 25.94
CA PHE A 350 7.38 29.33 25.88
C PHE A 350 8.30 28.76 26.99
N PRO A 351 7.80 28.68 28.24
CA PRO A 351 8.59 28.14 29.37
C PRO A 351 9.02 26.69 29.18
N ASP A 352 8.20 25.90 28.45
CA ASP A 352 8.45 24.48 28.14
C ASP A 352 9.41 24.35 26.95
N GLU A 353 10.40 23.44 27.08
CA GLU A 353 11.44 23.24 26.04
C GLU A 353 10.84 22.70 24.73
N GLN A 354 9.82 21.87 24.82
CA GLN A 354 9.13 21.33 23.66
C GLN A 354 8.40 22.45 22.91
N ASP A 355 7.69 23.33 23.61
CA ASP A 355 7.01 24.48 23.01
C ASP A 355 8.01 25.46 22.37
N ARG A 356 9.20 25.67 22.97
CA ARG A 356 10.27 26.48 22.35
C ARG A 356 10.77 25.87 21.05
N THR A 357 10.98 24.56 21.03
CA THR A 357 11.38 23.85 19.82
C THR A 357 10.34 24.02 18.72
N TRP A 358 9.07 23.87 19.05
CA TRP A 358 7.97 24.10 18.09
C TRP A 358 7.90 25.55 17.61
N ALA A 359 8.12 26.51 18.46
CA ALA A 359 8.14 27.92 18.10
C ALA A 359 9.28 28.22 17.12
N ARG A 360 10.50 27.68 17.35
CA ARG A 360 11.63 27.81 16.44
C ARG A 360 11.34 27.18 15.06
N LEU A 361 10.74 25.96 15.03
CA LEU A 361 10.36 25.31 13.79
C LEU A 361 9.30 26.09 13.02
N LYS A 362 8.30 26.66 13.72
CA LYS A 362 7.26 27.46 13.10
C LYS A 362 7.80 28.78 12.50
N MET A 363 8.82 29.36 13.11
CA MET A 363 9.51 30.53 12.53
C MET A 363 10.20 30.18 11.19
N LEU A 364 10.84 29.02 11.11
CA LEU A 364 11.51 28.55 9.87
C LEU A 364 10.53 28.24 8.73
N GLY A 365 9.30 27.86 9.03
CA GLY A 365 8.27 27.52 8.03
C GLY A 365 7.50 28.72 7.48
N ASN A 366 7.65 29.92 8.07
CA ASN A 366 6.96 31.15 7.66
C ASN A 366 7.91 32.17 6.99
N GLY A 367 9.13 31.75 6.64
CA GLY A 367 10.13 32.56 5.95
C GLY A 367 10.04 32.46 4.42
#